data_46965469714a11d3d893cd294dfb0317
#
_entry.id   46965469714a11d3d893cd294dfb0317
#
_cell.length_a   1.000
_cell.length_b   1.000
_cell.length_c   1.000
_cell.angle_alpha   90.00
_cell.angle_beta   90.00
_cell.angle_gamma   90.00
#
_symmetry.space_group_name_H-M   'P 1'
#
loop_
_entity.id
_entity.type
_entity.pdbx_description
1 polymer ?
#
loop_
_entity_poly.entity_id
_entity_poly.type
_entity_poly.pdbx_seq_one_letter_code
_entity_poly.pdbx_strand_id
1 'polypeptide(L)'
;MTTDPTIFDESLGKELHQPLSVARMLFSGGMTVLAFLLTAAAVVPLFAILFEILRQGFPALMKLQEVRLFGVPVPLPEVLVSLPAPEGVQDRANGFANAIVGTLMMVGVACLFSVPFGVMTGIFLAEIGKNSAIANVIRFFTVILSSVPSIVVGVFAYGVIVLTKITIPIPLLNFKIQTGGFSALAGGFALGVIMLPIIALSTEEALKLVPTHHRLASAALGGGRFQTIFRIVVTSAIPGITTGVLLAVSRAAGETAPLIFTALSSQFWPQGLFTPTPSLSVLIYGYASSPFKNQNQLAWTASVVLIGLVVLSSILSRQVTRKRLKRR
;
A
#
# COMPACT_ATOMS: atom_id res chain seq x y z
N MET A 1 -16.47 -40.86 -47.70
CA MET A 1 -17.01 -40.97 -46.32
C MET A 1 -17.10 -39.59 -45.76
N THR A 2 -18.24 -38.94 -45.94
CA THR A 2 -18.52 -37.58 -45.42
C THR A 2 -19.06 -37.75 -44.01
N THR A 3 -18.25 -37.47 -43.01
CA THR A 3 -18.69 -37.41 -41.61
C THR A 3 -19.54 -36.16 -41.46
N ASP A 4 -20.82 -36.36 -41.19
CA ASP A 4 -21.80 -35.31 -40.98
C ASP A 4 -21.44 -34.50 -39.69
N PRO A 5 -21.14 -33.19 -39.77
CA PRO A 5 -20.73 -32.40 -38.63
C PRO A 5 -21.81 -32.22 -37.57
N THR A 6 -23.07 -32.54 -37.89
CA THR A 6 -24.22 -32.38 -36.95
C THR A 6 -24.27 -33.47 -35.87
N ILE A 7 -23.65 -34.64 -36.11
CA ILE A 7 -23.65 -35.76 -35.15
C ILE A 7 -22.72 -35.49 -33.96
N PHE A 8 -21.64 -34.68 -34.16
CA PHE A 8 -20.69 -34.36 -33.10
C PHE A 8 -21.24 -33.34 -32.11
N ASP A 9 -22.12 -32.45 -32.58
CA ASP A 9 -22.69 -31.36 -31.74
C ASP A 9 -23.83 -31.86 -30.86
N GLU A 10 -24.64 -32.83 -31.35
CA GLU A 10 -25.78 -33.36 -30.58
C GLU A 10 -25.37 -34.34 -29.48
N SER A 11 -24.27 -35.07 -29.64
CA SER A 11 -23.74 -35.98 -28.60
C SER A 11 -23.07 -35.22 -27.45
N LEU A 12 -22.31 -34.14 -27.75
CA LEU A 12 -21.71 -33.26 -26.77
C LEU A 12 -22.77 -32.49 -25.94
N GLY A 13 -23.85 -32.06 -26.61
CA GLY A 13 -24.97 -31.39 -25.91
C GLY A 13 -25.71 -32.28 -24.93
N LYS A 14 -25.88 -33.58 -25.26
CA LYS A 14 -26.52 -34.55 -24.37
C LYS A 14 -25.66 -34.96 -23.18
N GLU A 15 -24.34 -35.03 -23.32
CA GLU A 15 -23.42 -35.31 -22.19
C GLU A 15 -23.37 -34.17 -21.20
N LEU A 16 -23.48 -32.95 -21.67
CA LEU A 16 -23.48 -31.73 -20.79
C LEU A 16 -24.77 -31.56 -19.97
N HIS A 17 -25.85 -32.23 -20.36
CA HIS A 17 -27.17 -32.15 -19.68
C HIS A 17 -27.54 -33.37 -18.85
N GLN A 18 -26.62 -34.33 -18.63
CA GLN A 18 -26.91 -35.45 -17.73
C GLN A 18 -27.09 -34.92 -16.29
N PRO A 19 -28.23 -35.17 -15.65
CA PRO A 19 -28.45 -34.75 -14.26
C PRO A 19 -27.42 -35.44 -13.37
N LEU A 20 -26.69 -34.67 -12.59
CA LEU A 20 -25.74 -35.18 -11.61
C LEU A 20 -26.43 -36.18 -10.69
N SER A 21 -25.75 -37.27 -10.33
CA SER A 21 -26.28 -38.22 -9.35
C SER A 21 -26.61 -37.48 -8.05
N VAL A 22 -27.71 -37.86 -7.38
CA VAL A 22 -28.18 -37.22 -6.14
C VAL A 22 -27.08 -37.10 -5.10
N ALA A 23 -26.18 -38.09 -5.01
CA ALA A 23 -25.04 -38.05 -4.10
C ALA A 23 -24.04 -36.93 -4.46
N ARG A 24 -23.75 -36.70 -5.74
CA ARG A 24 -22.88 -35.60 -6.20
C ARG A 24 -23.53 -34.23 -5.98
N MET A 25 -24.84 -34.14 -6.16
CA MET A 25 -25.58 -32.91 -5.94
C MET A 25 -25.60 -32.54 -4.44
N LEU A 26 -25.83 -33.51 -3.56
CA LEU A 26 -25.76 -33.32 -2.10
C LEU A 26 -24.33 -32.98 -1.64
N PHE A 27 -23.32 -33.65 -2.16
CA PHE A 27 -21.93 -33.34 -1.86
C PHE A 27 -21.54 -31.94 -2.33
N SER A 28 -21.88 -31.55 -3.56
CA SER A 28 -21.63 -30.20 -4.09
C SER A 28 -22.36 -29.12 -3.27
N GLY A 29 -23.64 -29.37 -2.92
CA GLY A 29 -24.42 -28.47 -2.07
C GLY A 29 -23.80 -28.33 -0.68
N GLY A 30 -23.41 -29.44 -0.05
CA GLY A 30 -22.73 -29.44 1.25
C GLY A 30 -21.40 -28.69 1.22
N MET A 31 -20.57 -28.88 0.17
CA MET A 31 -19.31 -28.14 0.00
C MET A 31 -19.55 -26.65 -0.22
N THR A 32 -20.60 -26.27 -0.95
CA THR A 32 -20.96 -24.86 -1.15
C THR A 32 -21.36 -24.20 0.16
N VAL A 33 -22.20 -24.87 0.96
CA VAL A 33 -22.58 -24.38 2.30
C VAL A 33 -21.36 -24.27 3.22
N LEU A 34 -20.49 -25.29 3.22
CA LEU A 34 -19.24 -25.26 3.99
C LEU A 34 -18.34 -24.09 3.57
N ALA A 35 -18.14 -23.88 2.26
CA ALA A 35 -17.35 -22.77 1.75
C ALA A 35 -17.94 -21.41 2.16
N PHE A 36 -19.28 -21.28 2.10
CA PHE A 36 -19.97 -20.07 2.57
C PHE A 36 -19.77 -19.84 4.07
N LEU A 37 -19.93 -20.87 4.91
CA LEU A 37 -19.72 -20.78 6.36
C LEU A 37 -18.28 -20.41 6.72
N LEU A 38 -17.30 -21.02 6.06
CA LEU A 38 -15.89 -20.70 6.27
C LEU A 38 -15.57 -19.26 5.83
N THR A 39 -16.12 -18.81 4.71
CA THR A 39 -15.98 -17.42 4.26
C THR A 39 -16.62 -16.45 5.25
N ALA A 40 -17.83 -16.73 5.71
CA ALA A 40 -18.50 -15.92 6.72
C ALA A 40 -17.70 -15.89 8.03
N ALA A 41 -17.21 -17.03 8.50
CA ALA A 41 -16.37 -17.12 9.70
C ALA A 41 -15.08 -16.28 9.59
N ALA A 42 -14.50 -16.13 8.40
CA ALA A 42 -13.33 -15.26 8.16
C ALA A 42 -13.72 -13.78 8.07
N VAL A 43 -14.88 -13.46 7.50
CA VAL A 43 -15.29 -12.08 7.21
C VAL A 43 -15.96 -11.40 8.40
N VAL A 44 -16.75 -12.13 9.21
CA VAL A 44 -17.46 -11.58 10.38
C VAL A 44 -16.53 -10.89 11.39
N PRO A 45 -15.38 -11.47 11.81
CA PRO A 45 -14.46 -10.80 12.73
C PRO A 45 -13.89 -9.49 12.14
N LEU A 46 -13.64 -9.45 10.84
CA LEU A 46 -13.17 -8.24 10.16
C LEU A 46 -14.19 -7.10 10.27
N PHE A 47 -15.45 -7.39 9.98
CA PHE A 47 -16.53 -6.41 10.14
C PHE A 47 -16.75 -6.01 11.59
N ALA A 48 -16.64 -6.94 12.54
CA ALA A 48 -16.76 -6.65 13.95
C ALA A 48 -15.68 -5.68 14.44
N ILE A 49 -14.40 -5.90 14.05
CA ILE A 49 -13.29 -5.00 14.36
C ILE A 49 -13.50 -3.64 13.72
N LEU A 50 -13.89 -3.59 12.44
CA LEU A 50 -14.15 -2.32 11.74
C LEU A 50 -15.29 -1.54 12.39
N PHE A 51 -16.36 -2.22 12.76
CA PHE A 51 -17.48 -1.61 13.46
C PHE A 51 -17.05 -1.03 14.82
N GLU A 52 -16.24 -1.77 15.59
CA GLU A 52 -15.76 -1.32 16.89
C GLU A 52 -14.81 -0.11 16.76
N ILE A 53 -13.92 -0.11 15.76
CA ILE A 53 -13.07 1.04 15.45
C ILE A 53 -13.91 2.28 15.15
N LEU A 54 -14.94 2.15 14.32
CA LEU A 54 -15.83 3.26 13.99
C LEU A 54 -16.65 3.71 15.21
N ARG A 55 -17.19 2.78 15.99
CA ARG A 55 -18.00 3.07 17.17
C ARG A 55 -17.24 3.85 18.22
N GLN A 56 -15.97 3.47 18.49
CA GLN A 56 -15.16 4.11 19.53
C GLN A 56 -14.39 5.32 19.01
N GLY A 57 -13.92 5.30 17.77
CA GLY A 57 -13.07 6.35 17.23
C GLY A 57 -13.82 7.55 16.65
N PHE A 58 -15.03 7.34 16.08
CA PHE A 58 -15.76 8.40 15.40
C PHE A 58 -16.25 9.55 16.30
N PRO A 59 -16.67 9.34 17.56
CA PRO A 59 -17.16 10.43 18.41
C PRO A 59 -16.11 11.53 18.67
N ALA A 60 -14.82 11.19 18.74
CA ALA A 60 -13.77 12.19 18.94
C ALA A 60 -13.53 13.07 17.70
N LEU A 61 -13.86 12.58 16.49
CA LEU A 61 -13.80 13.38 15.27
C LEU A 61 -14.92 14.44 15.19
N MET A 62 -15.96 14.30 15.99
CA MET A 62 -17.06 15.30 16.04
C MET A 62 -16.76 16.48 16.97
N LYS A 63 -15.71 16.41 17.77
CA LYS A 63 -15.25 17.55 18.58
C LYS A 63 -14.52 18.54 17.68
N LEU A 64 -15.19 19.64 17.34
CA LEU A 64 -14.66 20.66 16.44
C LEU A 64 -13.93 21.73 17.24
N GLN A 65 -12.78 22.18 16.72
CA GLN A 65 -12.02 23.33 17.18
C GLN A 65 -11.96 24.35 16.04
N GLU A 66 -12.13 25.64 16.36
CA GLU A 66 -11.98 26.70 15.37
C GLU A 66 -10.49 26.96 15.09
N VAL A 67 -10.08 26.71 13.86
CA VAL A 67 -8.73 26.99 13.37
C VAL A 67 -8.79 28.08 12.31
N ARG A 68 -7.97 29.13 12.46
CA ARG A 68 -7.90 30.20 11.46
C ARG A 68 -7.04 29.76 10.27
N LEU A 69 -7.70 29.39 9.17
CA LEU A 69 -7.03 29.13 7.89
C LEU A 69 -7.16 30.38 6.99
N PHE A 70 -6.03 30.95 6.61
CA PHE A 70 -6.00 32.17 5.79
C PHE A 70 -6.87 33.33 6.34
N GLY A 71 -6.99 33.44 7.67
CA GLY A 71 -7.80 34.47 8.33
C GLY A 71 -9.29 34.14 8.51
N VAL A 72 -9.78 33.05 7.94
CA VAL A 72 -11.15 32.56 8.07
C VAL A 72 -11.23 31.49 9.17
N PRO A 73 -12.13 31.60 10.16
CA PRO A 73 -12.34 30.54 11.15
C PRO A 73 -13.01 29.33 10.46
N VAL A 74 -12.33 28.20 10.46
CA VAL A 74 -12.84 26.93 9.91
C VAL A 74 -12.96 25.94 11.07
N PRO A 75 -14.13 25.34 11.31
CA PRO A 75 -14.29 24.30 12.31
C PRO A 75 -13.65 23.00 11.80
N LEU A 76 -12.57 22.56 12.42
CA LEU A 76 -11.89 21.31 12.13
C LEU A 76 -11.91 20.39 13.35
N PRO A 77 -11.92 19.05 13.16
CA PRO A 77 -11.77 18.12 14.27
C PRO A 77 -10.49 18.40 15.06
N GLU A 78 -10.63 18.61 16.37
CA GLU A 78 -9.53 18.93 17.29
C GLU A 78 -8.36 17.94 17.14
N VAL A 79 -8.68 16.64 17.05
CA VAL A 79 -7.70 15.57 16.95
C VAL A 79 -6.82 15.61 15.69
N LEU A 80 -7.29 16.26 14.62
CA LEU A 80 -6.56 16.38 13.34
C LEU A 80 -5.62 17.60 13.28
N VAL A 81 -5.77 18.56 14.21
CA VAL A 81 -5.01 19.82 14.19
C VAL A 81 -4.15 20.01 15.44
N SER A 82 -4.43 19.25 16.49
CA SER A 82 -3.71 19.34 17.76
C SER A 82 -2.59 18.30 17.86
N LEU A 83 -1.61 18.63 18.72
CA LEU A 83 -0.55 17.70 19.13
C LEU A 83 -1.05 16.77 20.24
N PRO A 84 -0.40 15.63 20.47
CA PRO A 84 -0.69 14.79 21.62
C PRO A 84 -0.50 15.56 22.94
N ALA A 85 -1.47 15.45 23.83
CA ALA A 85 -1.34 16.00 25.17
C ALA A 85 -0.35 15.16 25.99
N PRO A 86 0.41 15.78 26.92
CA PRO A 86 1.25 15.06 27.87
C PRO A 86 0.45 14.04 28.68
N GLU A 87 1.13 12.99 29.15
CA GLU A 87 0.51 11.94 29.94
C GLU A 87 -0.17 12.49 31.20
N GLY A 88 -1.40 12.03 31.46
CA GLY A 88 -2.18 12.44 32.62
C GLY A 88 -2.87 13.82 32.53
N VAL A 89 -2.64 14.62 31.51
CA VAL A 89 -3.30 15.92 31.30
C VAL A 89 -4.61 15.74 30.55
N GLN A 90 -5.74 16.08 31.18
CA GLN A 90 -7.08 15.91 30.59
C GLN A 90 -7.65 17.20 30.00
N ASP A 91 -7.17 18.38 30.41
CA ASP A 91 -7.77 19.69 30.07
C ASP A 91 -7.09 20.38 28.87
N ARG A 92 -6.26 19.67 28.11
CA ARG A 92 -5.62 20.24 26.92
C ARG A 92 -6.16 19.58 25.66
N ALA A 93 -6.17 20.36 24.59
CA ALA A 93 -6.40 19.84 23.24
C ALA A 93 -5.49 18.64 22.99
N ASN A 94 -6.08 17.53 22.52
CA ASN A 94 -5.39 16.27 22.41
C ASN A 94 -5.63 15.68 21.01
N GLY A 95 -4.57 15.56 20.22
CA GLY A 95 -4.64 15.13 18.84
C GLY A 95 -3.41 14.35 18.37
N PHE A 96 -3.33 14.14 17.09
CA PHE A 96 -2.23 13.39 16.43
C PHE A 96 -1.87 13.98 15.06
N ALA A 97 -2.03 15.26 14.88
CA ALA A 97 -1.72 15.97 13.63
C ALA A 97 -0.27 15.72 13.15
N ASN A 98 0.68 15.74 14.10
CA ASN A 98 2.09 15.42 13.83
C ASN A 98 2.28 14.01 13.26
N ALA A 99 1.55 13.01 13.74
CA ALA A 99 1.64 11.63 13.28
C ALA A 99 1.02 11.46 11.87
N ILE A 100 -0.01 12.23 11.52
CA ILE A 100 -0.53 12.28 10.14
C ILE A 100 0.54 12.78 9.19
N VAL A 101 1.15 13.93 9.51
CA VAL A 101 2.20 14.53 8.68
C VAL A 101 3.40 13.62 8.58
N GLY A 102 3.82 13.00 9.70
CA GLY A 102 4.95 12.08 9.72
C GLY A 102 4.70 10.81 8.88
N THR A 103 3.48 10.25 8.94
CA THR A 103 3.11 9.11 8.08
C THR A 103 3.18 9.49 6.60
N LEU A 104 2.60 10.64 6.22
CA LEU A 104 2.64 11.12 4.83
C LEU A 104 4.07 11.38 4.36
N MET A 105 4.92 11.97 5.22
CA MET A 105 6.34 12.18 4.92
C MET A 105 7.06 10.86 4.63
N MET A 106 6.95 9.88 5.52
CA MET A 106 7.66 8.60 5.37
C MET A 106 7.15 7.79 4.18
N VAL A 107 5.83 7.74 3.97
CA VAL A 107 5.23 7.10 2.79
C VAL A 107 5.64 7.83 1.51
N GLY A 108 5.70 9.17 1.51
CA GLY A 108 6.17 9.96 0.39
C GLY A 108 7.64 9.64 0.02
N VAL A 109 8.51 9.58 1.02
CA VAL A 109 9.91 9.17 0.85
C VAL A 109 9.99 7.74 0.32
N ALA A 110 9.22 6.80 0.88
CA ALA A 110 9.16 5.42 0.39
C ALA A 110 8.72 5.34 -1.09
N CYS A 111 7.69 6.09 -1.48
CA CYS A 111 7.22 6.15 -2.86
C CYS A 111 8.28 6.69 -3.82
N LEU A 112 9.05 7.68 -3.40
CA LEU A 112 10.10 8.29 -4.23
C LEU A 112 11.15 7.28 -4.70
N PHE A 113 11.46 6.28 -3.86
CA PHE A 113 12.38 5.19 -4.23
C PHE A 113 11.63 4.02 -4.87
N SER A 114 10.63 3.48 -4.16
CA SER A 114 10.05 2.18 -4.50
C SER A 114 9.24 2.21 -5.78
N VAL A 115 8.57 3.33 -6.11
CA VAL A 115 7.74 3.40 -7.32
C VAL A 115 8.61 3.36 -8.57
N PRO A 116 9.60 4.25 -8.78
CA PRO A 116 10.42 4.20 -10.00
C PRO A 116 11.20 2.89 -10.11
N PHE A 117 11.88 2.45 -9.03
CA PHE A 117 12.66 1.21 -9.08
C PHE A 117 11.81 -0.03 -9.23
N GLY A 118 10.66 -0.13 -8.52
CA GLY A 118 9.75 -1.26 -8.63
C GLY A 118 9.11 -1.37 -10.02
N VAL A 119 8.63 -0.24 -10.58
CA VAL A 119 8.04 -0.23 -11.93
C VAL A 119 9.09 -0.59 -12.98
N MET A 120 10.29 -0.02 -12.91
CA MET A 120 11.38 -0.36 -13.85
C MET A 120 11.78 -1.84 -13.74
N THR A 121 11.86 -2.38 -12.53
CA THR A 121 12.10 -3.81 -12.31
C THR A 121 10.99 -4.65 -12.94
N GLY A 122 9.73 -4.32 -12.74
CA GLY A 122 8.60 -5.04 -13.34
C GLY A 122 8.62 -4.99 -14.88
N ILE A 123 8.94 -3.83 -15.47
CA ILE A 123 9.11 -3.69 -16.93
C ILE A 123 10.27 -4.56 -17.43
N PHE A 124 11.40 -4.56 -16.73
CA PHE A 124 12.53 -5.41 -17.07
C PHE A 124 12.15 -6.90 -17.06
N LEU A 125 11.47 -7.35 -16.00
CA LEU A 125 11.06 -8.75 -15.84
C LEU A 125 10.05 -9.21 -16.89
N ALA A 126 9.11 -8.33 -17.28
CA ALA A 126 8.04 -8.68 -18.23
C ALA A 126 8.45 -8.56 -19.69
N GLU A 127 9.23 -7.54 -20.07
CA GLU A 127 9.43 -7.16 -21.47
C GLU A 127 10.89 -7.26 -21.94
N ILE A 128 11.85 -6.82 -21.13
CA ILE A 128 13.25 -6.70 -21.57
C ILE A 128 14.01 -8.00 -21.32
N GLY A 129 13.94 -8.50 -20.10
CA GLY A 129 14.71 -9.65 -19.65
C GLY A 129 13.92 -10.97 -19.59
N LYS A 130 12.76 -11.06 -20.22
CA LYS A 130 11.75 -12.11 -20.03
C LYS A 130 12.27 -13.55 -19.91
N ASN A 131 13.30 -13.90 -20.66
CA ASN A 131 13.89 -15.25 -20.70
C ASN A 131 15.37 -15.26 -20.26
N SER A 132 15.87 -14.20 -19.63
CA SER A 132 17.28 -14.13 -19.22
C SER A 132 17.49 -14.75 -17.83
N ALA A 133 18.69 -15.30 -17.60
CA ALA A 133 19.09 -15.78 -16.28
C ALA A 133 19.04 -14.67 -15.23
N ILE A 134 19.40 -13.42 -15.63
CA ILE A 134 19.36 -12.25 -14.77
C ILE A 134 17.93 -11.97 -14.28
N ALA A 135 16.93 -12.06 -15.17
CA ALA A 135 15.53 -11.85 -14.76
C ALA A 135 15.06 -12.91 -13.76
N ASN A 136 15.48 -14.17 -13.94
CA ASN A 136 15.15 -15.23 -12.98
C ASN A 136 15.78 -14.96 -11.61
N VAL A 137 17.02 -14.50 -11.57
CA VAL A 137 17.70 -14.11 -10.32
C VAL A 137 16.99 -12.93 -9.65
N ILE A 138 16.67 -11.87 -10.40
CA ILE A 138 15.94 -10.71 -9.86
C ILE A 138 14.57 -11.13 -9.33
N ARG A 139 13.82 -11.95 -10.08
CA ARG A 139 12.50 -12.46 -9.64
C ARG A 139 12.63 -13.26 -8.35
N PHE A 140 13.64 -14.14 -8.27
CA PHE A 140 13.91 -14.94 -7.08
C PHE A 140 14.15 -14.04 -5.85
N PHE A 141 15.03 -13.03 -5.95
CA PHE A 141 15.25 -12.09 -4.85
C PHE A 141 14.03 -11.25 -4.52
N THR A 142 13.26 -10.83 -5.53
CA THR A 142 12.02 -10.06 -5.32
C THR A 142 10.98 -10.88 -4.54
N VAL A 143 10.83 -12.17 -4.86
CA VAL A 143 9.93 -13.07 -4.13
C VAL A 143 10.42 -13.33 -2.71
N ILE A 144 11.72 -13.57 -2.51
CA ILE A 144 12.28 -13.71 -1.16
C ILE A 144 12.03 -12.44 -0.34
N LEU A 145 12.32 -11.27 -0.89
CA LEU A 145 12.15 -9.99 -0.20
C LEU A 145 10.68 -9.76 0.20
N SER A 146 9.72 -10.22 -0.60
CA SER A 146 8.30 -10.14 -0.28
C SER A 146 7.87 -11.01 0.91
N SER A 147 8.64 -12.05 1.21
CA SER A 147 8.37 -13.00 2.31
C SER A 147 9.11 -12.65 3.60
N VAL A 148 10.03 -11.69 3.57
CA VAL A 148 10.78 -11.27 4.77
C VAL A 148 9.82 -10.61 5.77
N PRO A 149 9.84 -11.01 7.06
CA PRO A 149 9.06 -10.31 8.09
C PRO A 149 9.43 -8.82 8.16
N SER A 150 8.44 -7.94 8.26
CA SER A 150 8.66 -6.48 8.23
C SER A 150 9.57 -5.97 9.36
N ILE A 151 9.58 -6.67 10.51
CA ILE A 151 10.49 -6.37 11.62
C ILE A 151 11.96 -6.55 11.22
N VAL A 152 12.28 -7.57 10.43
CA VAL A 152 13.65 -7.83 9.94
C VAL A 152 14.10 -6.72 9.00
N VAL A 153 13.20 -6.26 8.13
CA VAL A 153 13.48 -5.08 7.27
C VAL A 153 13.72 -3.84 8.12
N GLY A 154 12.98 -3.65 9.21
CA GLY A 154 13.21 -2.55 10.16
C GLY A 154 14.59 -2.60 10.80
N VAL A 155 15.01 -3.78 11.30
CA VAL A 155 16.34 -3.98 11.89
C VAL A 155 17.46 -3.79 10.85
N PHE A 156 17.25 -4.26 9.62
CA PHE A 156 18.18 -4.02 8.51
C PHE A 156 18.32 -2.52 8.23
N ALA A 157 17.20 -1.81 8.08
CA ALA A 157 17.22 -0.36 7.85
C ALA A 157 17.82 0.42 9.02
N TYR A 158 17.62 -0.05 10.26
CA TYR A 158 18.30 0.47 11.44
C TYR A 158 19.81 0.37 11.29
N GLY A 159 20.32 -0.82 10.96
CA GLY A 159 21.77 -1.04 10.76
C GLY A 159 22.37 -0.17 9.66
N VAL A 160 21.65 -0.05 8.52
CA VAL A 160 22.16 0.66 7.33
C VAL A 160 22.03 2.17 7.43
N ILE A 161 20.92 2.69 7.99
CA ILE A 161 20.65 4.14 7.99
C ILE A 161 20.83 4.75 9.38
N VAL A 162 20.30 4.13 10.44
CA VAL A 162 20.28 4.75 11.77
C VAL A 162 21.65 4.69 12.42
N LEU A 163 22.35 3.55 12.35
CA LEU A 163 23.69 3.38 12.92
C LEU A 163 24.77 4.06 12.08
N THR A 164 24.56 4.22 10.77
CA THR A 164 25.56 4.77 9.86
C THR A 164 25.53 6.29 9.88
N LYS A 165 26.44 6.90 10.62
CA LYS A 165 26.61 8.35 10.66
C LYS A 165 27.45 8.79 9.48
N ILE A 166 26.83 9.09 8.34
CA ILE A 166 27.51 9.66 7.18
C ILE A 166 27.25 11.16 7.17
N THR A 167 28.31 11.96 7.17
CA THR A 167 28.21 13.40 6.96
C THR A 167 28.63 13.71 5.53
N ILE A 168 27.67 14.08 4.69
CA ILE A 168 27.91 14.48 3.30
C ILE A 168 27.94 16.01 3.27
N PRO A 169 29.13 16.63 3.13
CA PRO A 169 29.20 18.06 2.93
C PRO A 169 28.74 18.39 1.50
N ILE A 170 27.81 19.32 1.36
CA ILE A 170 27.44 19.90 0.07
C ILE A 170 28.04 21.30 0.00
N PRO A 171 29.24 21.45 -0.58
CA PRO A 171 29.99 22.71 -0.55
C PRO A 171 29.26 23.87 -1.22
N LEU A 172 28.43 23.55 -2.26
CA LEU A 172 27.69 24.54 -3.05
C LEU A 172 26.56 25.24 -2.24
N LEU A 173 26.01 24.58 -1.23
CA LEU A 173 24.89 25.10 -0.42
C LEU A 173 25.28 25.42 1.02
N ASN A 174 26.57 25.31 1.36
CA ASN A 174 27.08 25.47 2.73
C ASN A 174 26.30 24.61 3.77
N PHE A 175 25.76 23.48 3.33
CA PHE A 175 24.87 22.60 4.10
C PHE A 175 25.53 21.23 4.27
N LYS A 176 25.43 20.67 5.47
CA LYS A 176 25.90 19.31 5.77
C LYS A 176 24.68 18.42 5.95
N ILE A 177 24.52 17.43 5.08
CA ILE A 177 23.56 16.36 5.30
C ILE A 177 24.20 15.36 6.27
N GLN A 178 23.70 15.31 7.47
CA GLN A 178 24.09 14.30 8.44
C GLN A 178 23.02 13.20 8.42
N THR A 179 23.38 12.05 7.84
CA THR A 179 22.56 10.84 7.97
C THR A 179 22.94 10.14 9.28
N GLY A 180 22.03 9.35 9.81
CA GLY A 180 22.22 8.66 11.08
C GLY A 180 21.23 9.14 12.15
N GLY A 181 20.87 8.23 13.03
CA GLY A 181 19.79 8.44 13.99
C GLY A 181 18.41 8.13 13.44
N PHE A 182 17.45 8.08 14.34
CA PHE A 182 16.05 7.89 14.01
C PHE A 182 15.52 9.05 13.18
N SER A 183 14.83 8.75 12.08
CA SER A 183 14.43 9.80 11.13
C SER A 183 13.31 9.37 10.19
N ALA A 184 12.61 10.34 9.60
CA ALA A 184 11.66 10.09 8.52
C ALA A 184 12.31 9.41 7.32
N LEU A 185 13.58 9.74 7.02
CA LEU A 185 14.33 9.12 5.94
C LEU A 185 14.56 7.63 6.20
N ALA A 186 14.97 7.25 7.41
CA ALA A 186 15.19 5.86 7.79
C ALA A 186 13.88 5.06 7.76
N GLY A 187 12.78 5.65 8.27
CA GLY A 187 11.43 5.07 8.17
C GLY A 187 10.97 4.91 6.74
N GLY A 188 11.12 5.95 5.92
CA GLY A 188 10.78 5.93 4.50
C GLY A 188 11.58 4.92 3.70
N PHE A 189 12.87 4.75 4.00
CA PHE A 189 13.70 3.71 3.40
C PHE A 189 13.20 2.30 3.75
N ALA A 190 12.92 2.04 5.03
CA ALA A 190 12.39 0.75 5.47
C ALA A 190 11.05 0.40 4.79
N LEU A 191 10.13 1.37 4.71
CA LEU A 191 8.87 1.23 3.99
C LEU A 191 9.09 1.00 2.49
N GLY A 192 10.05 1.73 1.89
CA GLY A 192 10.40 1.59 0.47
C GLY A 192 10.92 0.19 0.13
N VAL A 193 11.74 -0.41 0.99
CA VAL A 193 12.21 -1.80 0.83
C VAL A 193 11.03 -2.79 0.84
N ILE A 194 10.02 -2.58 1.68
CA ILE A 194 8.82 -3.43 1.73
C ILE A 194 7.93 -3.22 0.50
N MET A 195 7.81 -1.98 0.00
CA MET A 195 6.98 -1.63 -1.15
C MET A 195 7.55 -2.14 -2.48
N LEU A 196 8.87 -2.14 -2.61
CA LEU A 196 9.58 -2.44 -3.86
C LEU A 196 9.16 -3.78 -4.50
N PRO A 197 9.17 -4.94 -3.78
CA PRO A 197 8.79 -6.22 -4.35
C PRO A 197 7.30 -6.26 -4.76
N ILE A 198 6.42 -5.63 -4.01
CA ILE A 198 4.99 -5.58 -4.31
C ILE A 198 4.76 -4.84 -5.62
N ILE A 199 5.41 -3.68 -5.80
CA ILE A 199 5.29 -2.87 -7.02
C ILE A 199 5.91 -3.61 -8.21
N ALA A 200 7.08 -4.24 -8.04
CA ALA A 200 7.76 -4.95 -9.12
C ALA A 200 6.93 -6.13 -9.64
N LEU A 201 6.44 -6.99 -8.75
CA LEU A 201 5.63 -8.16 -9.13
C LEU A 201 4.27 -7.74 -9.72
N SER A 202 3.58 -6.78 -9.10
CA SER A 202 2.30 -6.28 -9.63
C SER A 202 2.46 -5.63 -11.01
N THR A 203 3.57 -4.92 -11.23
CA THR A 203 3.89 -4.33 -12.54
C THR A 203 4.18 -5.42 -13.57
N GLU A 204 4.97 -6.43 -13.22
CA GLU A 204 5.25 -7.56 -14.10
C GLU A 204 3.96 -8.26 -14.54
N GLU A 205 3.07 -8.54 -13.59
CA GLU A 205 1.78 -9.18 -13.87
C GLU A 205 0.86 -8.30 -14.72
N ALA A 206 0.76 -7.00 -14.43
CA ALA A 206 -0.03 -6.07 -15.21
C ALA A 206 0.44 -5.99 -16.68
N LEU A 207 1.75 -6.04 -16.91
CA LEU A 207 2.32 -6.04 -18.27
C LEU A 207 2.09 -7.36 -19.00
N LYS A 208 2.12 -8.50 -18.30
CA LYS A 208 1.81 -9.82 -18.89
C LYS A 208 0.36 -9.94 -19.36
N LEU A 209 -0.57 -9.23 -18.72
CA LEU A 209 -1.98 -9.21 -19.11
C LEU A 209 -2.25 -8.44 -20.41
N VAL A 210 -1.30 -7.62 -20.89
CA VAL A 210 -1.47 -6.91 -22.16
C VAL A 210 -1.43 -7.90 -23.33
N PRO A 211 -2.47 -7.97 -24.18
CA PRO A 211 -2.55 -8.94 -25.26
C PRO A 211 -1.42 -8.80 -26.29
N THR A 212 -0.95 -9.93 -26.80
CA THR A 212 0.20 -9.98 -27.73
C THR A 212 -0.07 -9.25 -29.05
N HIS A 213 -1.34 -9.18 -29.48
CA HIS A 213 -1.71 -8.48 -30.72
C HIS A 213 -1.37 -6.98 -30.69
N HIS A 214 -1.37 -6.31 -29.54
CA HIS A 214 -0.91 -4.92 -29.43
C HIS A 214 0.57 -4.77 -29.79
N ARG A 215 1.40 -5.75 -29.39
CA ARG A 215 2.84 -5.78 -29.71
C ARG A 215 3.05 -6.04 -31.21
N LEU A 216 2.30 -6.98 -31.77
CA LEU A 216 2.37 -7.31 -33.20
C LEU A 216 1.90 -6.15 -34.07
N ALA A 217 0.80 -5.47 -33.71
CA ALA A 217 0.32 -4.31 -34.44
C ALA A 217 1.33 -3.16 -34.44
N SER A 218 2.00 -2.90 -33.30
CA SER A 218 3.08 -1.92 -33.22
C SER A 218 4.24 -2.27 -34.15
N ALA A 219 4.65 -3.55 -34.15
CA ALA A 219 5.73 -4.02 -35.02
C ALA A 219 5.36 -3.91 -36.52
N ALA A 220 4.10 -4.23 -36.88
CA ALA A 220 3.61 -4.10 -38.27
C ALA A 220 3.64 -2.64 -38.78
N LEU A 221 3.49 -1.66 -37.85
CA LEU A 221 3.61 -0.23 -38.16
C LEU A 221 5.08 0.28 -38.09
N GLY A 222 6.06 -0.61 -37.99
CA GLY A 222 7.48 -0.24 -37.92
C GLY A 222 7.94 0.24 -36.55
N GLY A 223 7.15 0.04 -35.52
CA GLY A 223 7.51 0.43 -34.13
C GLY A 223 8.70 -0.39 -33.61
N GLY A 224 9.76 0.30 -33.18
CA GLY A 224 10.89 -0.33 -32.51
C GLY A 224 10.53 -0.89 -31.14
N ARG A 225 11.36 -1.81 -30.60
CA ARG A 225 11.11 -2.51 -29.32
C ARG A 225 10.83 -1.55 -28.16
N PHE A 226 11.65 -0.52 -27.97
CA PHE A 226 11.45 0.47 -26.91
C PHE A 226 10.16 1.28 -27.09
N GLN A 227 9.86 1.66 -28.32
CA GLN A 227 8.61 2.34 -28.67
C GLN A 227 7.38 1.51 -28.31
N THR A 228 7.40 0.24 -28.68
CA THR A 228 6.32 -0.71 -28.36
C THR A 228 6.16 -0.86 -26.85
N ILE A 229 7.25 -1.06 -26.09
CA ILE A 229 7.19 -1.23 -24.64
C ILE A 229 6.61 0.03 -23.97
N PHE A 230 7.25 1.19 -24.15
CA PHE A 230 6.89 2.38 -23.37
C PHE A 230 5.65 3.11 -23.87
N ARG A 231 5.38 3.12 -25.18
CA ARG A 231 4.21 3.83 -25.74
C ARG A 231 2.94 2.99 -25.83
N ILE A 232 3.07 1.67 -25.95
CA ILE A 232 1.91 0.78 -26.13
C ILE A 232 1.68 -0.07 -24.90
N VAL A 233 2.66 -0.92 -24.53
CA VAL A 233 2.47 -1.93 -23.49
C VAL A 233 2.33 -1.28 -22.11
N VAL A 234 3.31 -0.46 -21.69
CA VAL A 234 3.26 0.24 -20.40
C VAL A 234 2.03 1.13 -20.31
N THR A 235 1.71 1.84 -21.37
CA THR A 235 0.54 2.72 -21.42
C THR A 235 -0.77 1.95 -21.25
N SER A 236 -0.87 0.76 -21.84
CA SER A 236 -2.04 -0.12 -21.67
C SER A 236 -2.13 -0.72 -20.27
N ALA A 237 -0.98 -0.97 -19.63
CA ALA A 237 -0.89 -1.54 -18.29
C ALA A 237 -1.00 -0.52 -17.14
N ILE A 238 -1.01 0.80 -17.41
CA ILE A 238 -1.08 1.85 -16.37
C ILE A 238 -2.14 1.57 -15.30
N PRO A 239 -3.38 1.15 -15.61
CA PRO A 239 -4.37 0.87 -14.58
C PRO A 239 -3.95 -0.22 -13.61
N GLY A 240 -3.36 -1.30 -14.13
CA GLY A 240 -2.84 -2.41 -13.31
C GLY A 240 -1.64 -1.99 -12.48
N ILE A 241 -0.68 -1.28 -13.09
CA ILE A 241 0.50 -0.74 -12.38
C ILE A 241 0.08 0.19 -11.24
N THR A 242 -0.85 1.11 -11.52
CA THR A 242 -1.36 2.05 -10.50
C THR A 242 -2.03 1.30 -9.35
N THR A 243 -2.79 0.24 -9.64
CA THR A 243 -3.41 -0.59 -8.59
C THR A 243 -2.35 -1.28 -7.72
N GLY A 244 -1.28 -1.81 -8.33
CA GLY A 244 -0.16 -2.41 -7.59
C GLY A 244 0.58 -1.40 -6.70
N VAL A 245 0.85 -0.21 -7.22
CA VAL A 245 1.45 0.89 -6.43
C VAL A 245 0.57 1.26 -5.24
N LEU A 246 -0.75 1.38 -5.44
CA LEU A 246 -1.68 1.71 -4.36
C LEU A 246 -1.75 0.64 -3.28
N LEU A 247 -1.73 -0.63 -3.69
CA LEU A 247 -1.68 -1.74 -2.75
C LEU A 247 -0.43 -1.65 -1.88
N ALA A 248 0.73 -1.35 -2.49
CA ALA A 248 1.99 -1.16 -1.78
C ALA A 248 1.93 0.04 -0.81
N VAL A 249 1.38 1.18 -1.24
CA VAL A 249 1.19 2.38 -0.40
C VAL A 249 0.26 2.10 0.77
N SER A 250 -0.87 1.46 0.51
CA SER A 250 -1.85 1.12 1.56
C SER A 250 -1.25 0.21 2.62
N ARG A 251 -0.44 -0.76 2.21
CA ARG A 251 0.29 -1.62 3.12
C ARG A 251 1.33 -0.84 3.92
N ALA A 252 2.17 -0.06 3.26
CA ALA A 252 3.22 0.72 3.91
C ALA A 252 2.68 1.71 4.94
N ALA A 253 1.54 2.36 4.68
CA ALA A 253 0.91 3.30 5.60
C ALA A 253 0.47 2.66 6.93
N GLY A 254 0.18 1.35 6.92
CA GLY A 254 -0.20 0.58 8.11
C GLY A 254 0.95 -0.14 8.81
N GLU A 255 2.18 -0.13 8.26
CA GLU A 255 3.31 -0.84 8.86
C GLU A 255 3.78 -0.14 10.15
N THR A 256 3.93 -0.95 11.21
CA THR A 256 4.34 -0.47 12.54
C THR A 256 5.74 -0.93 12.91
N ALA A 257 6.01 -2.23 12.76
CA ALA A 257 7.24 -2.86 13.25
C ALA A 257 8.53 -2.21 12.70
N PRO A 258 8.68 -1.94 11.39
CA PRO A 258 9.89 -1.32 10.87
C PRO A 258 10.07 0.12 11.35
N LEU A 259 8.98 0.85 11.60
CA LEU A 259 9.03 2.25 12.00
C LEU A 259 9.46 2.44 13.47
N ILE A 260 9.16 1.48 14.34
CA ILE A 260 9.66 1.48 15.73
C ILE A 260 11.20 1.50 15.76
N PHE A 261 11.85 0.79 14.82
CA PHE A 261 13.31 0.70 14.76
C PHE A 261 13.97 1.81 13.95
N THR A 262 13.22 2.59 13.17
CA THR A 262 13.81 3.53 12.20
C THR A 262 13.37 4.99 12.38
N ALA A 263 12.10 5.24 12.68
CA ALA A 263 11.56 6.57 12.79
C ALA A 263 11.41 7.04 14.24
N LEU A 264 11.25 6.10 15.17
CA LEU A 264 10.91 6.37 16.57
C LEU A 264 9.57 7.10 16.69
N SER A 265 9.14 7.41 17.91
CA SER A 265 7.96 8.25 18.15
C SER A 265 8.38 9.61 18.67
N SER A 266 7.63 10.66 18.31
CA SER A 266 7.82 12.02 18.81
C SER A 266 6.46 12.65 19.09
N GLN A 267 6.35 13.40 20.18
CA GLN A 267 5.15 14.19 20.50
C GLN A 267 5.16 15.56 19.81
N PHE A 268 6.27 15.92 19.17
CA PHE A 268 6.45 17.22 18.49
C PHE A 268 6.20 17.10 16.99
N TRP A 269 6.05 18.25 16.33
CA TRP A 269 6.01 18.33 14.88
C TRP A 269 7.32 17.80 14.25
N PRO A 270 7.23 17.10 13.11
CA PRO A 270 8.42 16.73 12.34
C PRO A 270 9.20 17.97 11.94
N GLN A 271 10.47 18.03 12.30
CA GLN A 271 11.35 19.18 11.98
C GLN A 271 12.15 18.99 10.68
N GLY A 272 11.91 17.88 9.98
CA GLY A 272 12.59 17.56 8.72
C GLY A 272 12.72 16.06 8.48
N LEU A 273 13.41 15.71 7.38
CA LEU A 273 13.58 14.32 6.98
C LEU A 273 14.59 13.55 7.85
N PHE A 274 15.45 14.24 8.58
CA PHE A 274 16.57 13.66 9.35
C PHE A 274 16.31 13.69 10.87
N THR A 275 15.09 13.94 11.29
CA THR A 275 14.71 13.99 12.71
C THR A 275 13.72 12.87 13.04
N PRO A 276 13.65 12.44 14.31
CA PRO A 276 12.64 11.50 14.77
C PRO A 276 11.23 11.95 14.36
N THR A 277 10.48 11.04 13.78
CA THR A 277 9.21 11.40 13.15
C THR A 277 8.11 10.44 13.58
N PRO A 278 7.02 10.95 14.17
CA PRO A 278 5.90 10.13 14.60
C PRO A 278 5.15 9.54 13.40
N SER A 279 4.49 8.39 13.60
CA SER A 279 3.57 7.80 12.63
C SER A 279 2.27 7.39 13.29
N LEU A 280 1.18 7.38 12.51
CA LEU A 280 -0.12 6.94 12.99
C LEU A 280 -0.09 5.49 13.47
N SER A 281 0.59 4.60 12.76
CA SER A 281 0.68 3.19 13.11
C SER A 281 1.42 2.95 14.43
N VAL A 282 2.55 3.64 14.66
CA VAL A 282 3.32 3.56 15.92
C VAL A 282 2.55 4.20 17.07
N LEU A 283 1.85 5.33 16.82
CA LEU A 283 1.00 5.98 17.82
C LEU A 283 -0.14 5.05 18.25
N ILE A 284 -0.85 4.43 17.29
CA ILE A 284 -1.92 3.47 17.56
C ILE A 284 -1.40 2.32 18.42
N TYR A 285 -0.25 1.75 18.05
CA TYR A 285 0.36 0.65 18.79
C TYR A 285 0.71 1.04 20.24
N GLY A 286 1.34 2.19 20.43
CA GLY A 286 1.72 2.67 21.77
C GLY A 286 0.52 3.01 22.63
N TYR A 287 -0.48 3.70 22.05
CA TYR A 287 -1.63 4.19 22.80
C TYR A 287 -2.71 3.14 23.03
N ALA A 288 -2.79 2.09 22.19
CA ALA A 288 -3.70 0.98 22.40
C ALA A 288 -3.42 0.23 23.72
N SER A 289 -2.16 0.14 24.11
CA SER A 289 -1.71 -0.52 25.36
C SER A 289 -1.57 0.44 26.54
N SER A 290 -1.91 1.72 26.38
CA SER A 290 -1.77 2.71 27.43
C SER A 290 -2.80 2.52 28.55
N PRO A 291 -2.42 2.71 29.82
CA PRO A 291 -3.35 2.71 30.94
C PRO A 291 -4.24 3.99 30.99
N PHE A 292 -3.91 5.01 30.23
CA PHE A 292 -4.64 6.28 30.19
C PHE A 292 -5.78 6.23 29.19
N LYS A 293 -7.02 6.44 29.65
CA LYS A 293 -8.24 6.39 28.82
C LYS A 293 -8.22 7.37 27.65
N ASN A 294 -7.65 8.57 27.83
CA ASN A 294 -7.53 9.59 26.78
C ASN A 294 -6.62 9.12 25.64
N GLN A 295 -5.49 8.47 25.94
CA GLN A 295 -4.59 7.92 24.93
C GLN A 295 -5.24 6.73 24.21
N ASN A 296 -5.89 5.83 24.95
CA ASN A 296 -6.61 4.70 24.33
C ASN A 296 -7.72 5.20 23.39
N GLN A 297 -8.46 6.24 23.77
CA GLN A 297 -9.47 6.83 22.88
C GLN A 297 -8.84 7.46 21.62
N LEU A 298 -7.67 8.09 21.75
CA LEU A 298 -6.93 8.59 20.58
C LEU A 298 -6.48 7.47 19.66
N ALA A 299 -6.07 6.30 20.18
CA ALA A 299 -5.71 5.15 19.35
C ALA A 299 -6.88 4.69 18.49
N TRP A 300 -8.10 4.62 19.04
CA TRP A 300 -9.30 4.31 18.27
C TRP A 300 -9.56 5.34 17.17
N THR A 301 -9.45 6.60 17.51
CA THR A 301 -9.68 7.72 16.56
C THR A 301 -8.60 7.75 15.48
N ALA A 302 -7.34 7.56 15.84
CA ALA A 302 -6.22 7.48 14.90
C ALA A 302 -6.39 6.29 13.94
N SER A 303 -6.96 5.16 14.41
CA SER A 303 -7.30 4.01 13.57
C SER A 303 -8.36 4.36 12.52
N VAL A 304 -9.41 5.11 12.87
CA VAL A 304 -10.40 5.60 11.90
C VAL A 304 -9.74 6.49 10.85
N VAL A 305 -8.88 7.40 11.28
CA VAL A 305 -8.19 8.33 10.37
C VAL A 305 -7.22 7.58 9.45
N LEU A 306 -6.46 6.62 9.98
CA LEU A 306 -5.55 5.81 9.16
C LEU A 306 -6.30 5.03 8.08
N ILE A 307 -7.40 4.35 8.44
CA ILE A 307 -8.27 3.65 7.49
C ILE A 307 -8.84 4.64 6.47
N GLY A 308 -9.34 5.79 6.92
CA GLY A 308 -9.85 6.85 6.06
C GLY A 308 -8.82 7.37 5.06
N LEU A 309 -7.59 7.58 5.50
CA LEU A 309 -6.47 8.03 4.66
C LEU A 309 -6.12 6.99 3.57
N VAL A 310 -6.08 5.72 3.93
CA VAL A 310 -5.83 4.61 3.00
C VAL A 310 -6.97 4.48 1.98
N VAL A 311 -8.23 4.54 2.43
CA VAL A 311 -9.40 4.48 1.54
C VAL A 311 -9.43 5.69 0.61
N LEU A 312 -9.20 6.90 1.13
CA LEU A 312 -9.18 8.15 0.36
C LEU A 312 -8.09 8.09 -0.72
N SER A 313 -6.87 7.71 -0.37
CA SER A 313 -5.77 7.56 -1.32
C SER A 313 -6.12 6.57 -2.43
N SER A 314 -6.75 5.44 -2.09
CA SER A 314 -7.22 4.44 -3.04
C SER A 314 -8.29 4.96 -3.99
N ILE A 315 -9.27 5.73 -3.49
CA ILE A 315 -10.34 6.32 -4.29
C ILE A 315 -9.78 7.39 -5.24
N LEU A 316 -8.95 8.30 -4.72
CA LEU A 316 -8.35 9.39 -5.51
C LEU A 316 -7.56 8.84 -6.70
N SER A 317 -6.73 7.83 -6.46
CA SER A 317 -5.94 7.25 -7.53
C SER A 317 -6.79 6.53 -8.58
N ARG A 318 -7.83 5.78 -8.17
CA ARG A 318 -8.77 5.17 -9.13
C ARG A 318 -9.47 6.22 -9.99
N GLN A 319 -9.84 7.37 -9.42
CA GLN A 319 -10.45 8.46 -10.17
C GLN A 319 -9.49 9.08 -11.20
N VAL A 320 -8.23 9.32 -10.81
CA VAL A 320 -7.19 9.84 -11.71
C VAL A 320 -6.96 8.89 -12.89
N THR A 321 -6.85 7.59 -12.60
CA THR A 321 -6.65 6.56 -13.63
C THR A 321 -7.85 6.46 -14.57
N ARG A 322 -9.09 6.50 -14.05
CA ARG A 322 -10.33 6.44 -14.85
C ARG A 322 -10.49 7.62 -15.79
N LYS A 323 -10.11 8.84 -15.34
CA LYS A 323 -10.17 10.05 -16.19
C LYS A 323 -9.20 9.98 -17.36
N ARG A 324 -8.02 9.38 -17.20
CA ARG A 324 -7.03 9.21 -18.28
C ARG A 324 -7.48 8.19 -19.33
N LEU A 325 -8.20 7.13 -18.92
CA LEU A 325 -8.75 6.13 -19.84
C LEU A 325 -9.92 6.67 -20.69
N LYS A 326 -10.74 7.59 -20.15
CA LYS A 326 -11.85 8.22 -20.90
C LYS A 326 -11.41 9.29 -21.92
N ARG A 327 -10.18 9.80 -21.82
CA ARG A 327 -9.63 10.81 -22.75
C ARG A 327 -8.89 10.21 -23.96
N ARG A 328 -8.87 8.90 -24.06
CA ARG A 328 -8.35 8.12 -25.21
C ARG A 328 -9.45 7.30 -25.86
#